data_197dd8bd6f3e9b6521ddd49b64537b2f
#
_entry.id   197dd8bd6f3e9b6521ddd49b64537b2f
#
_cell.length_a   1.000
_cell.length_b   1.000
_cell.length_c   1.000
_cell.angle_alpha   90.00
_cell.angle_beta   90.00
_cell.angle_gamma   90.00
#
_symmetry.space_group_name_H-M   'P 1'
#
loop_
_entity.id
_entity.type
_entity.pdbx_description
1 polymer ?
#
loop_
_entity_poly.entity_id
_entity_poly.type
_entity_poly.pdbx_seq_one_letter_code
_entity_poly.pdbx_strand_id
1 'polypeptide(L)'
;MGTESGIRNMTVGSPFRHILMFTLPLLAGNFLQQFYNMVDSWVVGNYVSDGALAAVGVGFPVIFLFTSLFSGIATGGTVVIAQAFGGGRLGRVRSAIDSLYTAFIRSILPITAAALLLVNPLMTVLRVDPAAWAETRTYLLVVCAGLVGSIGYNLNAGILGGMGNSSTTLLFLAVSTILNIFLDLALVLAVPLGVLGVALGTVIAQLCSWLFGIWYINRKYPQLAIHPFNGIFDRKLFCEIIRIGLPSGIQMSLVALGAMGVLSKVNSYGKAFTAGFNVGNKLDTLSFLPVQSLAAAVISFVGQNMGASREDRVRQGVRITVTMAVVWTVLSSAFVVWLSVPLSRIFSPDPAVIAASARYLQCVMPPYVLFAILFVLNSAMRGAGDSLYPMVNVVASVILLRVPFLYLLANRFGPDAMYWSYGIGWAVACALSVYHYAAGKWRGKYRSE
;
A
#
# COMPACT_ATOMS: atom_id res chain seq x y z
N MET A 1 31.54 1.14 -4.41
CA MET A 1 30.78 2.03 -3.54
C MET A 1 30.27 1.20 -2.38
N GLY A 2 30.89 1.39 -1.23
CA GLY A 2 30.70 0.53 -0.07
C GLY A 2 29.40 0.80 0.69
N THR A 3 29.08 -0.10 1.59
CA THR A 3 27.89 -0.24 2.45
C THR A 3 27.64 0.92 3.43
N GLU A 4 28.40 2.01 3.40
CA GLU A 4 28.27 3.13 4.33
C GLU A 4 27.14 4.11 4.02
N SER A 5 26.55 4.07 2.81
CA SER A 5 25.53 5.07 2.40
C SER A 5 24.07 4.60 2.60
N GLY A 6 23.81 3.35 2.93
CA GLY A 6 22.46 2.80 2.96
C GLY A 6 21.84 2.51 1.57
N ILE A 7 22.39 3.06 0.50
CA ILE A 7 22.01 2.75 -0.89
C ILE A 7 22.64 1.40 -1.29
N ARG A 8 21.83 0.52 -1.89
CA ARG A 8 22.27 -0.83 -2.24
C ARG A 8 22.18 -1.08 -3.73
N ASN A 9 23.31 -1.41 -4.33
CA ASN A 9 23.36 -1.95 -5.69
C ASN A 9 22.97 -3.44 -5.65
N MET A 10 21.78 -3.74 -6.15
CA MET A 10 21.22 -5.12 -6.15
C MET A 10 21.63 -5.92 -7.40
N THR A 11 22.43 -5.33 -8.30
CA THR A 11 22.86 -6.00 -9.54
C THR A 11 24.03 -6.97 -9.34
N VAL A 12 24.67 -6.94 -8.17
CA VAL A 12 25.81 -7.80 -7.79
C VAL A 12 25.55 -8.46 -6.43
N GLY A 13 26.22 -9.56 -6.13
CA GLY A 13 26.07 -10.28 -4.86
C GLY A 13 24.85 -11.22 -4.81
N SER A 14 24.47 -11.71 -3.63
CA SER A 14 23.39 -12.68 -3.44
C SER A 14 22.01 -12.05 -3.55
N PRO A 15 21.14 -12.48 -4.50
CA PRO A 15 19.76 -11.98 -4.61
C PRO A 15 18.94 -12.20 -3.34
N PHE A 16 19.07 -13.37 -2.70
CA PHE A 16 18.39 -13.67 -1.45
C PHE A 16 18.71 -12.64 -0.35
N ARG A 17 19.99 -12.35 -0.16
CA ARG A 17 20.43 -11.38 0.85
C ARG A 17 19.91 -9.96 0.56
N HIS A 18 19.92 -9.54 -0.70
CA HIS A 18 19.40 -8.23 -1.08
C HIS A 18 17.90 -8.10 -0.84
N ILE A 19 17.12 -9.10 -1.29
CA ILE A 19 15.67 -9.12 -1.11
C ILE A 19 15.33 -9.16 0.37
N LEU A 20 15.92 -10.06 1.15
CA LEU A 20 15.66 -10.18 2.58
C LEU A 20 16.00 -8.89 3.34
N MET A 21 17.20 -8.35 3.11
CA MET A 21 17.67 -7.14 3.79
C MET A 21 16.92 -5.87 3.38
N PHE A 22 16.25 -5.86 2.23
CA PHE A 22 15.35 -4.79 1.84
C PHE A 22 13.94 -5.00 2.42
N THR A 23 13.48 -6.24 2.50
CA THR A 23 12.17 -6.61 3.03
C THR A 23 12.03 -6.34 4.52
N LEU A 24 13.06 -6.67 5.33
CA LEU A 24 12.97 -6.56 6.79
C LEU A 24 12.65 -5.14 7.29
N PRO A 25 13.31 -4.06 6.84
CA PRO A 25 12.94 -2.71 7.25
C PRO A 25 11.54 -2.31 6.78
N LEU A 26 11.11 -2.72 5.56
CA LEU A 26 9.75 -2.45 5.09
C LEU A 26 8.71 -3.18 5.92
N LEU A 27 8.97 -4.42 6.30
CA LEU A 27 8.10 -5.20 7.17
C LEU A 27 7.97 -4.54 8.55
N ALA A 28 9.09 -4.12 9.14
CA ALA A 28 9.07 -3.38 10.40
C ALA A 28 8.28 -2.07 10.27
N GLY A 29 8.43 -1.36 9.14
CA GLY A 29 7.66 -0.16 8.84
C GLY A 29 6.16 -0.43 8.71
N ASN A 30 5.77 -1.49 8.01
CA ASN A 30 4.37 -1.87 7.87
C ASN A 30 3.74 -2.25 9.24
N PHE A 31 4.47 -2.96 10.11
CA PHE A 31 4.01 -3.21 11.48
C PHE A 31 3.89 -1.93 12.30
N LEU A 32 4.86 -1.03 12.20
CA LEU A 32 4.83 0.26 12.88
C LEU A 32 3.62 1.10 12.43
N GLN A 33 3.29 1.08 11.13
CA GLN A 33 2.13 1.75 10.59
C GLN A 33 0.81 1.14 11.12
N GLN A 34 0.72 -0.17 11.25
CA GLN A 34 -0.46 -0.81 11.85
C GLN A 34 -0.59 -0.46 13.35
N PHE A 35 0.53 -0.44 14.07
CA PHE A 35 0.54 0.00 15.46
C PHE A 35 0.07 1.45 15.61
N TYR A 36 0.57 2.35 14.77
CA TYR A 36 0.11 3.73 14.69
C TYR A 36 -1.40 3.82 14.48
N ASN A 37 -1.96 3.12 13.48
CA ASN A 37 -3.39 3.12 13.19
C ASN A 37 -4.23 2.61 14.39
N MET A 38 -3.68 1.65 15.16
CA MET A 38 -4.32 1.17 16.40
C MET A 38 -4.33 2.23 17.49
N VAL A 39 -3.22 2.91 17.71
CA VAL A 39 -3.09 3.97 18.73
C VAL A 39 -4.02 5.13 18.38
N ASP A 40 -4.04 5.56 17.12
CA ASP A 40 -4.93 6.62 16.63
C ASP A 40 -6.41 6.27 16.89
N SER A 41 -6.84 5.07 16.50
CA SER A 41 -8.20 4.60 16.77
C SER A 41 -8.51 4.49 18.27
N TRP A 42 -7.53 4.12 19.09
CA TRP A 42 -7.67 4.02 20.54
C TRP A 42 -7.81 5.40 21.19
N VAL A 43 -7.00 6.37 20.77
CA VAL A 43 -7.09 7.76 21.26
C VAL A 43 -8.45 8.34 20.91
N VAL A 44 -8.89 8.18 19.65
CA VAL A 44 -10.19 8.69 19.19
C VAL A 44 -11.36 8.07 19.96
N GLY A 45 -11.37 6.75 20.08
CA GLY A 45 -12.48 6.01 20.72
C GLY A 45 -12.58 6.23 22.23
N ASN A 46 -11.47 6.49 22.94
CA ASN A 46 -11.48 6.66 24.39
C ASN A 46 -11.56 8.11 24.86
N TYR A 47 -11.07 9.07 24.06
CA TYR A 47 -10.89 10.44 24.53
C TYR A 47 -11.63 11.49 23.70
N VAL A 48 -12.25 11.12 22.58
CA VAL A 48 -12.98 12.10 21.77
C VAL A 48 -14.48 11.80 21.78
N SER A 49 -14.98 10.98 20.86
CA SER A 49 -16.41 10.63 20.78
C SER A 49 -16.64 9.44 19.83
N ASP A 50 -17.79 8.79 19.93
CA ASP A 50 -18.23 7.77 18.97
C ASP A 50 -18.37 8.35 17.55
N GLY A 51 -18.80 9.60 17.43
CA GLY A 51 -18.88 10.32 16.16
C GLY A 51 -17.50 10.53 15.53
N ALA A 52 -16.48 10.80 16.34
CA ALA A 52 -15.09 10.94 15.93
C ALA A 52 -14.51 9.61 15.40
N LEU A 53 -14.82 8.51 16.08
CA LEU A 53 -14.40 7.18 15.63
C LEU A 53 -15.08 6.83 14.29
N ALA A 54 -16.35 7.16 14.12
CA ALA A 54 -17.04 7.03 12.86
C ALA A 54 -16.41 7.91 11.77
N ALA A 55 -16.02 9.15 12.11
CA ALA A 55 -15.38 10.08 11.18
C ALA A 55 -14.03 9.54 10.64
N VAL A 56 -13.19 8.99 11.49
CA VAL A 56 -11.91 8.35 11.08
C VAL A 56 -12.18 7.14 10.21
N GLY A 57 -13.18 6.30 10.57
CA GLY A 57 -13.57 5.12 9.81
C GLY A 57 -14.06 5.45 8.39
N VAL A 58 -14.91 6.47 8.25
CA VAL A 58 -15.39 6.96 6.95
C VAL A 58 -14.29 7.70 6.19
N GLY A 59 -13.40 8.38 6.91
CA GLY A 59 -12.30 9.12 6.31
C GLY A 59 -11.32 8.23 5.55
N PHE A 60 -11.07 7.02 6.04
CA PHE A 60 -10.08 6.12 5.46
C PHE A 60 -10.32 5.82 3.96
N PRO A 61 -11.50 5.38 3.49
CA PRO A 61 -11.74 5.14 2.07
C PRO A 61 -11.57 6.37 1.18
N VAL A 62 -11.99 7.55 1.69
CA VAL A 62 -11.87 8.81 0.95
C VAL A 62 -10.41 9.21 0.77
N ILE A 63 -9.64 9.19 1.85
CA ILE A 63 -8.21 9.50 1.83
C ILE A 63 -7.46 8.49 0.96
N PHE A 64 -7.79 7.20 1.07
CA PHE A 64 -7.19 6.15 0.28
C PHE A 64 -7.41 6.34 -1.22
N LEU A 65 -8.58 6.81 -1.65
CA LEU A 65 -8.87 7.10 -3.05
C LEU A 65 -7.89 8.14 -3.62
N PHE A 66 -7.65 9.23 -2.89
CA PHE A 66 -6.70 10.25 -3.32
C PHE A 66 -5.25 9.77 -3.23
N THR A 67 -4.86 9.15 -2.12
CA THR A 67 -3.47 8.74 -1.90
C THR A 67 -3.05 7.55 -2.78
N SER A 68 -3.96 6.66 -3.15
CA SER A 68 -3.65 5.49 -3.99
C SER A 68 -3.14 5.85 -5.39
N LEU A 69 -3.69 6.89 -6.01
CA LEU A 69 -3.21 7.38 -7.31
C LEU A 69 -1.76 7.87 -7.21
N PHE A 70 -1.44 8.63 -6.16
CA PHE A 70 -0.08 9.13 -5.94
C PHE A 70 0.90 8.05 -5.50
N SER A 71 0.45 7.10 -4.70
CA SER A 71 1.25 5.91 -4.38
C SER A 71 1.58 5.12 -5.64
N GLY A 72 0.64 5.04 -6.58
CA GLY A 72 0.90 4.49 -7.91
C GLY A 72 1.98 5.26 -8.66
N ILE A 73 1.89 6.59 -8.72
CA ILE A 73 2.89 7.45 -9.38
C ILE A 73 4.26 7.31 -8.70
N ALA A 74 4.30 7.28 -7.36
CA ALA A 74 5.52 7.03 -6.60
C ALA A 74 6.12 5.65 -6.95
N THR A 75 5.28 4.62 -7.12
CA THR A 75 5.73 3.29 -7.58
C THR A 75 6.32 3.36 -8.99
N GLY A 76 5.70 4.11 -9.92
CA GLY A 76 6.26 4.37 -11.24
C GLY A 76 7.64 5.04 -11.17
N GLY A 77 7.77 6.05 -10.29
CA GLY A 77 9.04 6.68 -9.98
C GLY A 77 10.08 5.71 -9.43
N THR A 78 9.67 4.87 -8.47
CA THR A 78 10.53 3.79 -7.92
C THR A 78 11.10 2.91 -9.03
N VAL A 79 10.26 2.47 -9.98
CA VAL A 79 10.68 1.59 -11.08
C VAL A 79 11.67 2.31 -12.01
N VAL A 80 11.33 3.52 -12.47
CA VAL A 80 12.20 4.28 -13.39
C VAL A 80 13.54 4.62 -12.73
N ILE A 81 13.52 5.03 -11.47
CA ILE A 81 14.75 5.31 -10.69
C ILE A 81 15.56 4.02 -10.49
N ALA A 82 14.91 2.89 -10.14
CA ALA A 82 15.60 1.61 -9.99
C ALA A 82 16.28 1.17 -11.29
N GLN A 83 15.61 1.28 -12.42
CA GLN A 83 16.15 0.95 -13.74
C GLN A 83 17.31 1.87 -14.12
N ALA A 84 17.18 3.18 -13.90
CA ALA A 84 18.24 4.13 -14.17
C ALA A 84 19.46 3.91 -13.25
N PHE A 85 19.23 3.66 -11.97
CA PHE A 85 20.27 3.39 -10.98
C PHE A 85 21.00 2.08 -11.26
N GLY A 86 20.28 1.00 -11.54
CA GLY A 86 20.85 -0.29 -11.88
C GLY A 86 21.68 -0.26 -13.16
N GLY A 87 21.28 0.58 -14.14
CA GLY A 87 22.04 0.85 -15.37
C GLY A 87 23.21 1.84 -15.21
N GLY A 88 23.49 2.33 -13.99
CA GLY A 88 24.57 3.28 -13.73
C GLY A 88 24.33 4.71 -14.24
N ARG A 89 23.08 5.03 -14.66
CA ARG A 89 22.72 6.31 -15.29
C ARG A 89 22.24 7.33 -14.24
N LEU A 90 23.18 7.82 -13.40
CA LEU A 90 22.85 8.75 -12.30
C LEU A 90 22.22 10.06 -12.78
N GLY A 91 22.59 10.59 -13.96
CA GLY A 91 21.93 11.75 -14.54
C GLY A 91 20.43 11.51 -14.79
N ARG A 92 20.06 10.31 -15.27
CA ARG A 92 18.64 9.93 -15.46
C ARG A 92 17.92 9.77 -14.12
N VAL A 93 18.59 9.24 -13.07
CA VAL A 93 18.05 9.21 -11.71
C VAL A 93 17.69 10.61 -11.24
N ARG A 94 18.62 11.56 -11.39
CA ARG A 94 18.41 12.96 -11.00
C ARG A 94 17.25 13.59 -11.79
N SER A 95 17.22 13.44 -13.12
CA SER A 95 16.14 13.95 -13.95
C SER A 95 14.77 13.36 -13.57
N ALA A 96 14.73 12.08 -13.15
CA ALA A 96 13.49 11.45 -12.65
C ALA A 96 13.03 12.07 -11.32
N ILE A 97 13.96 12.30 -10.39
CA ILE A 97 13.66 12.97 -9.11
C ILE A 97 13.16 14.39 -9.34
N ASP A 98 13.86 15.18 -10.16
CA ASP A 98 13.48 16.55 -10.48
C ASP A 98 12.11 16.61 -11.15
N SER A 99 11.83 15.72 -12.13
CA SER A 99 10.55 15.67 -12.83
C SER A 99 9.40 15.25 -11.91
N LEU A 100 9.60 14.30 -11.01
CA LEU A 100 8.62 13.88 -10.02
C LEU A 100 8.26 15.04 -9.09
N TYR A 101 9.26 15.71 -8.54
CA TYR A 101 9.05 16.83 -7.62
C TYR A 101 8.42 18.03 -8.31
N THR A 102 8.87 18.38 -9.52
CA THR A 102 8.26 19.46 -10.30
C THR A 102 6.80 19.17 -10.62
N ALA A 103 6.47 17.95 -11.02
CA ALA A 103 5.09 17.54 -11.26
C ALA A 103 4.26 17.59 -9.98
N PHE A 104 4.81 17.09 -8.86
CA PHE A 104 4.16 17.12 -7.56
C PHE A 104 3.83 18.56 -7.12
N ILE A 105 4.81 19.46 -7.12
CA ILE A 105 4.61 20.85 -6.70
C ILE A 105 3.58 21.56 -7.59
N ARG A 106 3.60 21.34 -8.92
CA ARG A 106 2.63 21.93 -9.84
C ARG A 106 1.21 21.38 -9.68
N SER A 107 1.09 20.12 -9.30
CA SER A 107 -0.21 19.42 -9.21
C SER A 107 -0.83 19.46 -7.81
N ILE A 108 -0.06 19.72 -6.75
CA ILE A 108 -0.55 19.58 -5.38
C ILE A 108 -1.68 20.58 -5.05
N LEU A 109 -1.57 21.82 -5.48
CA LEU A 109 -2.61 22.83 -5.22
C LEU A 109 -3.93 22.50 -5.93
N PRO A 110 -3.99 22.22 -7.26
CA PRO A 110 -5.24 21.85 -7.90
C PRO A 110 -5.82 20.54 -7.35
N ILE A 111 -4.98 19.59 -6.94
CA ILE A 111 -5.44 18.33 -6.36
C ILE A 111 -6.04 18.54 -4.97
N THR A 112 -5.36 19.31 -4.12
CA THR A 112 -5.88 19.68 -2.80
C THR A 112 -7.20 20.45 -2.94
N ALA A 113 -7.30 21.39 -3.86
CA ALA A 113 -8.54 22.11 -4.13
C ALA A 113 -9.66 21.17 -4.59
N ALA A 114 -9.38 20.26 -5.52
CA ALA A 114 -10.34 19.25 -5.97
C ALA A 114 -10.76 18.32 -4.80
N ALA A 115 -9.82 17.86 -3.97
CA ALA A 115 -10.12 17.03 -2.81
C ALA A 115 -11.05 17.75 -1.82
N LEU A 116 -10.76 19.02 -1.50
CA LEU A 116 -11.59 19.84 -0.60
C LEU A 116 -13.01 20.06 -1.17
N LEU A 117 -13.14 20.33 -2.47
CA LEU A 117 -14.43 20.48 -3.12
C LEU A 117 -15.24 19.19 -3.14
N LEU A 118 -14.58 18.04 -3.21
CA LEU A 118 -15.22 16.72 -3.27
C LEU A 118 -15.61 16.17 -1.89
N VAL A 119 -15.19 16.76 -0.78
CA VAL A 119 -15.49 16.26 0.59
C VAL A 119 -17.01 16.12 0.78
N ASN A 120 -17.79 17.17 0.60
CA ASN A 120 -19.24 17.13 0.82
C ASN A 120 -19.96 16.16 -0.15
N PRO A 121 -19.73 16.16 -1.48
CA PRO A 121 -20.26 15.17 -2.39
C PRO A 121 -19.94 13.71 -1.99
N LEU A 122 -18.69 13.44 -1.60
CA LEU A 122 -18.28 12.10 -1.19
C LEU A 122 -18.98 11.67 0.09
N MET A 123 -19.11 12.54 1.08
CA MET A 123 -19.87 12.25 2.32
C MET A 123 -21.35 11.92 2.02
N THR A 124 -21.95 12.63 1.09
CA THR A 124 -23.33 12.37 0.65
C THR A 124 -23.46 10.99 -0.02
N VAL A 125 -22.55 10.67 -0.94
CA VAL A 125 -22.51 9.35 -1.63
C VAL A 125 -22.28 8.21 -0.62
N LEU A 126 -21.42 8.42 0.37
CA LEU A 126 -21.13 7.45 1.42
C LEU A 126 -22.24 7.36 2.49
N ARG A 127 -23.27 8.21 2.39
CA ARG A 127 -24.41 8.26 3.34
C ARG A 127 -23.93 8.39 4.79
N VAL A 128 -23.05 9.35 5.04
CA VAL A 128 -22.52 9.63 6.39
C VAL A 128 -23.68 9.99 7.30
N ASP A 129 -23.70 9.41 8.51
CA ASP A 129 -24.71 9.69 9.51
C ASP A 129 -24.76 11.21 9.83
N PRO A 130 -25.95 11.83 9.83
CA PRO A 130 -26.10 13.24 10.22
C PRO A 130 -25.48 13.58 11.58
N ALA A 131 -25.49 12.64 12.53
CA ALA A 131 -24.88 12.84 13.85
C ALA A 131 -23.35 12.95 13.78
N ALA A 132 -22.69 12.24 12.87
CA ALA A 132 -21.24 12.26 12.68
C ALA A 132 -20.79 13.22 11.57
N TRP A 133 -21.73 13.92 10.90
CA TRP A 133 -21.44 14.74 9.72
C TRP A 133 -20.42 15.85 9.98
N ALA A 134 -20.60 16.62 11.04
CA ALA A 134 -19.75 17.74 11.36
C ALA A 134 -18.30 17.31 11.66
N GLU A 135 -18.13 16.23 12.44
CA GLU A 135 -16.83 15.68 12.80
C GLU A 135 -16.13 15.07 11.59
N THR A 136 -16.87 14.27 10.78
CA THR A 136 -16.34 13.68 9.54
C THR A 136 -15.88 14.76 8.55
N ARG A 137 -16.70 15.81 8.39
CA ARG A 137 -16.34 16.94 7.51
C ARG A 137 -15.07 17.65 7.99
N THR A 138 -14.97 17.94 9.27
CA THR A 138 -13.79 18.59 9.87
C THR A 138 -12.54 17.74 9.66
N TYR A 139 -12.63 16.43 9.96
CA TYR A 139 -11.53 15.49 9.75
C TYR A 139 -11.06 15.46 8.30
N LEU A 140 -12.00 15.25 7.36
CA LEU A 140 -11.68 15.16 5.94
C LEU A 140 -11.11 16.46 5.36
N LEU A 141 -11.65 17.62 5.73
CA LEU A 141 -11.11 18.90 5.26
C LEU A 141 -9.66 19.11 5.69
N VAL A 142 -9.33 18.81 6.95
CA VAL A 142 -7.96 18.95 7.47
C VAL A 142 -7.01 17.97 6.80
N VAL A 143 -7.39 16.70 6.70
CA VAL A 143 -6.52 15.68 6.09
C VAL A 143 -6.36 15.90 4.59
N CYS A 144 -7.42 16.32 3.89
CA CYS A 144 -7.33 16.70 2.47
C CYS A 144 -6.44 17.94 2.27
N ALA A 145 -6.51 18.94 3.14
CA ALA A 145 -5.60 20.07 3.09
C ALA A 145 -4.13 19.64 3.33
N GLY A 146 -3.91 18.59 4.12
CA GLY A 146 -2.61 18.02 4.44
C GLY A 146 -2.08 16.97 3.47
N LEU A 147 -2.75 16.70 2.34
CA LEU A 147 -2.31 15.69 1.36
C LEU A 147 -0.87 15.90 0.86
N VAL A 148 -0.39 17.14 0.87
CA VAL A 148 0.99 17.48 0.48
C VAL A 148 2.02 16.70 1.30
N GLY A 149 1.83 16.55 2.61
CA GLY A 149 2.74 15.79 3.49
C GLY A 149 2.75 14.30 3.16
N SER A 150 1.58 13.71 3.00
CA SER A 150 1.42 12.29 2.68
C SER A 150 2.00 11.93 1.32
N ILE A 151 1.69 12.72 0.29
CA ILE A 151 2.19 12.50 -1.07
C ILE A 151 3.70 12.70 -1.12
N GLY A 152 4.20 13.78 -0.49
CA GLY A 152 5.64 14.08 -0.41
C GLY A 152 6.44 12.98 0.31
N TYR A 153 5.91 12.44 1.40
CA TYR A 153 6.48 11.28 2.08
C TYR A 153 6.57 10.07 1.13
N ASN A 154 5.48 9.74 0.42
CA ASN A 154 5.46 8.62 -0.53
C ASN A 154 6.46 8.80 -1.67
N LEU A 155 6.67 10.03 -2.16
CA LEU A 155 7.70 10.32 -3.17
C LEU A 155 9.10 10.05 -2.63
N ASN A 156 9.44 10.53 -1.42
CA ASN A 156 10.73 10.25 -0.78
C ASN A 156 10.95 8.74 -0.60
N ALA A 157 9.94 8.03 -0.13
CA ALA A 157 9.97 6.57 0.04
C ALA A 157 10.19 5.86 -1.31
N GLY A 158 9.51 6.30 -2.36
CA GLY A 158 9.67 5.76 -3.71
C GLY A 158 11.06 5.99 -4.29
N ILE A 159 11.63 7.19 -4.12
CA ILE A 159 13.00 7.52 -4.54
C ILE A 159 14.02 6.62 -3.86
N LEU A 160 13.96 6.52 -2.54
CA LEU A 160 14.86 5.66 -1.75
C LEU A 160 14.68 4.18 -2.07
N GLY A 161 13.43 3.75 -2.26
CA GLY A 161 13.09 2.40 -2.68
C GLY A 161 13.74 2.02 -4.00
N GLY A 162 13.69 2.90 -5.02
CA GLY A 162 14.35 2.69 -6.31
C GLY A 162 15.87 2.54 -6.19
N MET A 163 16.49 3.25 -5.26
CA MET A 163 17.93 3.15 -4.96
C MET A 163 18.29 1.99 -4.00
N GLY A 164 17.34 1.14 -3.64
CA GLY A 164 17.59 -0.01 -2.77
C GLY A 164 17.72 0.32 -1.28
N ASN A 165 17.21 1.47 -0.83
CA ASN A 165 17.31 1.92 0.55
C ASN A 165 15.96 1.91 1.27
N SER A 166 15.61 0.79 1.88
CA SER A 166 14.40 0.64 2.71
C SER A 166 14.60 1.07 4.17
N SER A 167 15.84 1.04 4.67
CA SER A 167 16.13 1.39 6.07
C SER A 167 15.90 2.87 6.36
N THR A 168 16.24 3.75 5.42
CA THR A 168 15.97 5.19 5.56
C THR A 168 14.46 5.49 5.46
N THR A 169 13.73 4.74 4.64
CA THR A 169 12.26 4.84 4.59
C THR A 169 11.62 4.46 5.92
N LEU A 170 12.11 3.40 6.57
CA LEU A 170 11.69 3.04 7.94
C LEU A 170 11.96 4.17 8.94
N LEU A 171 13.12 4.81 8.85
CA LEU A 171 13.45 5.95 9.73
C LEU A 171 12.42 7.09 9.58
N PHE A 172 12.07 7.44 8.33
CA PHE A 172 11.07 8.49 8.08
C PHE A 172 9.69 8.13 8.63
N LEU A 173 9.30 6.86 8.50
CA LEU A 173 8.06 6.37 9.07
C LEU A 173 8.09 6.37 10.60
N ALA A 174 9.20 5.97 11.21
CA ALA A 174 9.34 5.99 12.67
C ALA A 174 9.23 7.42 13.23
N VAL A 175 9.88 8.39 12.58
CA VAL A 175 9.75 9.82 12.95
C VAL A 175 8.30 10.26 12.83
N SER A 176 7.63 9.94 11.72
CA SER A 176 6.21 10.29 11.53
C SER A 176 5.32 9.66 12.61
N THR A 177 5.51 8.39 12.91
CA THR A 177 4.70 7.64 13.88
C THR A 177 4.87 8.19 15.30
N ILE A 178 6.12 8.39 15.74
CA ILE A 178 6.39 8.92 17.08
C ILE A 178 5.81 10.32 17.24
N LEU A 179 6.03 11.19 16.25
CA LEU A 179 5.52 12.55 16.27
C LEU A 179 3.99 12.58 16.23
N ASN A 180 3.35 11.72 15.43
CA ASN A 180 1.90 11.63 15.37
C ASN A 180 1.31 11.20 16.72
N ILE A 181 1.80 10.10 17.33
CA ILE A 181 1.31 9.64 18.65
C ILE A 181 1.45 10.76 19.70
N PHE A 182 2.58 11.45 19.70
CA PHE A 182 2.79 12.58 20.62
C PHE A 182 1.80 13.72 20.36
N LEU A 183 1.59 14.10 19.10
CA LEU A 183 0.68 15.17 18.73
C LEU A 183 -0.79 14.80 18.98
N ASP A 184 -1.20 13.57 18.71
CA ASP A 184 -2.56 13.11 19.00
C ASP A 184 -2.86 13.21 20.49
N LEU A 185 -1.96 12.71 21.35
CA LEU A 185 -2.11 12.83 22.80
C LEU A 185 -2.10 14.31 23.26
N ALA A 186 -1.19 15.13 22.73
CA ALA A 186 -1.11 16.54 23.11
C ALA A 186 -2.33 17.33 22.65
N LEU A 187 -2.78 17.17 21.39
CA LEU A 187 -3.87 17.95 20.82
C LEU A 187 -5.26 17.45 21.25
N VAL A 188 -5.37 16.21 21.70
CA VAL A 188 -6.63 15.66 22.22
C VAL A 188 -6.75 15.82 23.74
N LEU A 189 -5.66 15.54 24.50
CA LEU A 189 -5.73 15.55 25.96
C LEU A 189 -5.38 16.92 26.57
N ALA A 190 -4.35 17.62 26.04
CA ALA A 190 -3.89 18.89 26.63
C ALA A 190 -4.62 20.10 26.02
N VAL A 191 -4.98 20.08 24.74
CA VAL A 191 -5.58 21.23 24.03
C VAL A 191 -7.05 20.97 23.64
N PRO A 192 -7.72 19.98 24.10
CA PRO A 192 -8.98 19.30 23.77
C PRO A 192 -9.62 19.68 22.42
N LEU A 193 -8.87 19.53 21.33
CA LEU A 193 -9.35 19.83 19.96
C LEU A 193 -10.24 18.73 19.35
N GLY A 194 -10.44 17.62 20.05
CA GLY A 194 -11.25 16.50 19.55
C GLY A 194 -10.74 15.95 18.22
N VAL A 195 -11.65 15.72 17.26
CA VAL A 195 -11.36 15.22 15.91
C VAL A 195 -10.37 16.10 15.15
N LEU A 196 -10.46 17.43 15.33
CA LEU A 196 -9.53 18.38 14.73
C LEU A 196 -8.09 18.11 15.17
N GLY A 197 -7.89 17.79 16.47
CA GLY A 197 -6.58 17.47 17.03
C GLY A 197 -5.94 16.26 16.36
N VAL A 198 -6.68 15.17 16.21
CA VAL A 198 -6.23 13.94 15.54
C VAL A 198 -5.88 14.19 14.06
N ALA A 199 -6.74 14.91 13.34
CA ALA A 199 -6.48 15.28 11.96
C ALA A 199 -5.21 16.12 11.80
N LEU A 200 -5.03 17.12 12.67
CA LEU A 200 -3.83 17.97 12.69
C LEU A 200 -2.58 17.17 13.08
N GLY A 201 -2.66 16.28 14.08
CA GLY A 201 -1.56 15.41 14.49
C GLY A 201 -1.03 14.60 13.30
N THR A 202 -1.94 13.96 12.59
CA THR A 202 -1.61 13.18 11.37
C THR A 202 -0.95 14.06 10.28
N VAL A 203 -1.54 15.21 9.96
CA VAL A 203 -1.04 16.10 8.92
C VAL A 203 0.33 16.66 9.26
N ILE A 204 0.52 17.17 10.49
CA ILE A 204 1.79 17.74 10.95
C ILE A 204 2.88 16.66 10.96
N ALA A 205 2.59 15.46 11.46
CA ALA A 205 3.55 14.36 11.48
C ALA A 205 4.03 13.96 10.07
N GLN A 206 3.11 13.89 9.11
CA GLN A 206 3.45 13.58 7.72
C GLN A 206 4.24 14.70 7.04
N LEU A 207 3.86 15.97 7.25
CA LEU A 207 4.61 17.13 6.76
C LEU A 207 6.04 17.16 7.31
N CYS A 208 6.20 16.98 8.62
CA CYS A 208 7.52 16.93 9.26
C CYS A 208 8.36 15.77 8.71
N SER A 209 7.76 14.59 8.51
CA SER A 209 8.46 13.44 7.94
C SER A 209 8.89 13.68 6.49
N TRP A 210 8.05 14.33 5.67
CA TRP A 210 8.39 14.71 4.31
C TRP A 210 9.56 15.70 4.27
N LEU A 211 9.49 16.79 5.04
CA LEU A 211 10.54 17.82 5.11
C LEU A 211 11.85 17.26 5.68
N PHE A 212 11.75 16.47 6.76
CA PHE A 212 12.89 15.73 7.31
C PHE A 212 13.52 14.81 6.27
N GLY A 213 12.69 14.12 5.47
CA GLY A 213 13.15 13.26 4.39
C GLY A 213 13.95 14.01 3.33
N ILE A 214 13.50 15.19 2.87
CA ILE A 214 14.22 16.05 1.94
C ILE A 214 15.57 16.48 2.55
N TRP A 215 15.54 17.00 3.77
CA TRP A 215 16.75 17.44 4.48
C TRP A 215 17.76 16.29 4.60
N TYR A 216 17.31 15.10 5.01
CA TYR A 216 18.16 13.93 5.19
C TYR A 216 18.77 13.44 3.87
N ILE A 217 17.95 13.34 2.80
CA ILE A 217 18.42 12.93 1.47
C ILE A 217 19.46 13.92 0.96
N ASN A 218 19.19 15.22 1.06
CA ASN A 218 20.09 16.26 0.56
C ASN A 218 21.44 16.28 1.31
N ARG A 219 21.41 16.00 2.62
CA ARG A 219 22.65 15.95 3.42
C ARG A 219 23.46 14.68 3.16
N LYS A 220 22.79 13.54 3.03
CA LYS A 220 23.45 12.24 2.93
C LYS A 220 23.82 11.86 1.49
N TYR A 221 23.06 12.36 0.54
CA TYR A 221 23.20 12.05 -0.90
C TYR A 221 23.22 13.32 -1.75
N PRO A 222 24.25 14.19 -1.64
CA PRO A 222 24.28 15.49 -2.32
C PRO A 222 24.14 15.41 -3.84
N GLN A 223 24.62 14.32 -4.45
CA GLN A 223 24.49 14.06 -5.89
C GLN A 223 23.06 13.82 -6.35
N LEU A 224 22.15 13.50 -5.42
CA LEU A 224 20.74 13.21 -5.66
C LEU A 224 19.84 14.23 -4.92
N ALA A 225 20.42 15.39 -4.59
CA ALA A 225 19.73 16.42 -3.83
C ALA A 225 18.39 16.80 -4.45
N ILE A 226 17.36 16.82 -3.63
CA ILE A 226 15.99 17.18 -3.98
C ILE A 226 15.85 18.69 -3.88
N HIS A 227 15.46 19.33 -4.97
CA HIS A 227 15.14 20.76 -5.01
C HIS A 227 13.71 20.94 -5.52
N PRO A 228 12.71 20.95 -4.63
CA PRO A 228 11.29 20.90 -5.00
C PRO A 228 10.85 22.02 -5.96
N PHE A 229 11.54 23.16 -5.94
CA PHE A 229 11.18 24.36 -6.70
C PHE A 229 12.12 24.68 -7.86
N ASN A 230 13.01 23.74 -8.26
CA ASN A 230 13.96 23.97 -9.38
C ASN A 230 13.29 24.08 -10.76
N GLY A 231 12.04 23.59 -10.89
CA GLY A 231 11.26 23.67 -12.11
C GLY A 231 11.73 22.76 -13.27
N ILE A 232 12.77 21.96 -13.06
CA ILE A 232 13.32 21.04 -14.07
C ILE A 232 12.32 19.93 -14.32
N PHE A 233 11.92 19.75 -15.60
CA PHE A 233 10.91 18.79 -15.98
C PHE A 233 11.24 18.12 -17.31
N ASP A 234 11.51 16.83 -17.28
CA ASP A 234 11.62 15.98 -18.46
C ASP A 234 10.29 15.29 -18.76
N ARG A 235 9.61 15.79 -19.81
CA ARG A 235 8.28 15.30 -20.21
C ARG A 235 8.32 13.82 -20.63
N LYS A 236 9.37 13.37 -21.32
CA LYS A 236 9.47 11.99 -21.80
C LYS A 236 9.60 11.04 -20.60
N LEU A 237 10.50 11.38 -19.67
CA LEU A 237 10.73 10.62 -18.47
C LEU A 237 9.50 10.60 -17.54
N PHE A 238 8.82 11.73 -17.41
CA PHE A 238 7.57 11.81 -16.65
C PHE A 238 6.46 10.96 -17.26
N CYS A 239 6.30 10.96 -18.59
CA CYS A 239 5.35 10.08 -19.29
C CYS A 239 5.66 8.60 -19.04
N GLU A 240 6.94 8.21 -18.96
CA GLU A 240 7.34 6.85 -18.59
C GLU A 240 6.91 6.51 -17.16
N ILE A 241 7.16 7.42 -16.21
CA ILE A 241 6.71 7.27 -14.81
C ILE A 241 5.19 7.09 -14.73
N ILE A 242 4.42 7.94 -15.42
CA ILE A 242 2.95 7.87 -15.44
C ILE A 242 2.46 6.58 -16.10
N ARG A 243 3.09 6.14 -17.19
CA ARG A 243 2.75 4.88 -17.87
C ARG A 243 2.86 3.66 -16.95
N ILE A 244 3.80 3.67 -16.01
CA ILE A 244 3.99 2.60 -15.03
C ILE A 244 3.14 2.85 -13.78
N GLY A 245 3.11 4.09 -13.31
CA GLY A 245 2.49 4.45 -12.04
C GLY A 245 0.98 4.54 -12.06
N LEU A 246 0.41 5.17 -13.10
CA LEU A 246 -1.03 5.40 -13.17
C LEU A 246 -1.84 4.09 -13.18
N PRO A 247 -1.48 3.06 -13.97
CA PRO A 247 -2.17 1.77 -13.88
C PRO A 247 -2.12 1.16 -12.48
N SER A 248 -0.98 1.30 -11.78
CA SER A 248 -0.82 0.79 -10.41
C SER A 248 -1.74 1.51 -9.43
N GLY A 249 -1.85 2.85 -9.53
CA GLY A 249 -2.75 3.64 -8.70
C GLY A 249 -4.22 3.34 -8.96
N ILE A 250 -4.63 3.27 -10.24
CA ILE A 250 -5.99 2.87 -10.63
C ILE A 250 -6.32 1.48 -10.09
N GLN A 251 -5.40 0.52 -10.20
CA GLN A 251 -5.60 -0.81 -9.64
C GLN A 251 -5.88 -0.77 -8.14
N MET A 252 -5.10 -0.01 -7.35
CA MET A 252 -5.29 0.13 -5.91
C MET A 252 -6.67 0.72 -5.59
N SER A 253 -7.08 1.78 -6.27
CA SER A 253 -8.40 2.41 -6.11
C SER A 253 -9.54 1.44 -6.44
N LEU A 254 -9.44 0.70 -7.55
CA LEU A 254 -10.47 -0.26 -7.96
C LEU A 254 -10.56 -1.45 -7.01
N VAL A 255 -9.44 -1.95 -6.47
CA VAL A 255 -9.44 -3.01 -5.45
C VAL A 255 -10.15 -2.55 -4.17
N ALA A 256 -9.96 -1.29 -3.75
CA ALA A 256 -10.68 -0.72 -2.61
C ALA A 256 -12.19 -0.65 -2.86
N LEU A 257 -12.61 -0.23 -4.06
CA LEU A 257 -14.03 -0.25 -4.44
C LEU A 257 -14.60 -1.68 -4.46
N GLY A 258 -13.84 -2.64 -4.95
CA GLY A 258 -14.22 -4.06 -4.90
C GLY A 258 -14.41 -4.57 -3.47
N ALA A 259 -13.55 -4.16 -2.53
CA ALA A 259 -13.68 -4.50 -1.11
C ALA A 259 -14.95 -3.91 -0.49
N MET A 260 -15.37 -2.69 -0.89
CA MET A 260 -16.65 -2.12 -0.46
C MET A 260 -17.85 -2.95 -0.95
N GLY A 261 -17.80 -3.48 -2.18
CA GLY A 261 -18.82 -4.39 -2.72
C GLY A 261 -18.94 -5.68 -1.89
N VAL A 262 -17.82 -6.24 -1.44
CA VAL A 262 -17.80 -7.39 -0.52
C VAL A 262 -18.42 -7.02 0.82
N LEU A 263 -18.00 -5.91 1.42
CA LEU A 263 -18.49 -5.46 2.72
C LEU A 263 -20.00 -5.19 2.69
N SER A 264 -20.55 -4.64 1.61
CA SER A 264 -21.99 -4.44 1.43
C SER A 264 -22.76 -5.76 1.54
N LYS A 265 -22.25 -6.83 0.93
CA LYS A 265 -22.88 -8.16 1.04
C LYS A 265 -22.72 -8.75 2.43
N VAL A 266 -21.55 -8.60 3.05
CA VAL A 266 -21.30 -9.04 4.44
C VAL A 266 -22.29 -8.40 5.41
N ASN A 267 -22.51 -7.09 5.29
CA ASN A 267 -23.41 -6.33 6.17
C ASN A 267 -24.88 -6.82 6.06
N SER A 268 -25.28 -7.39 4.92
CA SER A 268 -26.64 -7.93 4.75
C SER A 268 -26.92 -9.20 5.59
N TYR A 269 -25.89 -9.82 6.17
CA TYR A 269 -26.04 -11.01 7.04
C TYR A 269 -26.10 -10.71 8.54
N GLY A 270 -26.13 -9.43 8.90
CA GLY A 270 -26.32 -8.98 10.28
C GLY A 270 -25.05 -8.74 11.07
N LYS A 271 -25.22 -8.20 12.29
CA LYS A 271 -24.15 -7.64 13.11
C LYS A 271 -23.05 -8.65 13.47
N ALA A 272 -23.43 -9.85 13.93
CA ALA A 272 -22.47 -10.86 14.36
C ALA A 272 -21.60 -11.36 13.19
N PHE A 273 -22.18 -11.58 12.02
CA PHE A 273 -21.45 -12.00 10.81
C PHE A 273 -20.49 -10.91 10.35
N THR A 274 -20.95 -9.66 10.31
CA THR A 274 -20.09 -8.49 9.97
C THR A 274 -18.95 -8.32 10.95
N ALA A 275 -19.21 -8.43 12.26
CA ALA A 275 -18.17 -8.35 13.28
C ALA A 275 -17.12 -9.47 13.10
N GLY A 276 -17.58 -10.71 12.86
CA GLY A 276 -16.71 -11.85 12.61
C GLY A 276 -15.86 -11.68 11.34
N PHE A 277 -16.45 -11.20 10.25
CA PHE A 277 -15.72 -10.84 9.04
C PHE A 277 -14.62 -9.80 9.31
N ASN A 278 -14.93 -8.74 10.06
CA ASN A 278 -13.97 -7.68 10.38
C ASN A 278 -12.82 -8.20 11.26
N VAL A 279 -13.08 -9.07 12.22
CA VAL A 279 -12.05 -9.73 13.03
C VAL A 279 -11.16 -10.59 12.14
N GLY A 280 -11.74 -11.44 11.29
CA GLY A 280 -11.01 -12.28 10.35
C GLY A 280 -10.15 -11.47 9.40
N ASN A 281 -10.67 -10.36 8.86
CA ASN A 281 -9.93 -9.46 7.95
C ASN A 281 -8.74 -8.76 8.63
N LYS A 282 -8.85 -8.41 9.92
CA LYS A 282 -7.70 -7.88 10.68
C LYS A 282 -6.58 -8.90 10.82
N LEU A 283 -6.91 -10.16 11.12
CA LEU A 283 -5.93 -11.26 11.23
C LEU A 283 -5.30 -11.59 9.87
N ASP A 284 -6.09 -11.59 8.81
CA ASP A 284 -5.63 -11.73 7.43
C ASP A 284 -4.64 -10.63 7.04
N THR A 285 -4.95 -9.37 7.34
CA THR A 285 -4.06 -8.24 7.07
C THR A 285 -2.67 -8.44 7.68
N LEU A 286 -2.57 -8.93 8.92
CA LEU A 286 -1.28 -9.21 9.56
C LEU A 286 -0.47 -10.28 8.79
N SER A 287 -1.15 -11.31 8.28
CA SER A 287 -0.52 -12.36 7.46
C SER A 287 -0.04 -11.83 6.10
N PHE A 288 -0.67 -10.76 5.59
CA PHE A 288 -0.32 -10.15 4.31
C PHE A 288 0.90 -9.23 4.36
N LEU A 289 1.21 -8.59 5.48
CA LEU A 289 2.29 -7.60 5.58
C LEU A 289 3.65 -8.10 5.07
N PRO A 290 4.11 -9.34 5.36
CA PRO A 290 5.36 -9.84 4.82
C PRO A 290 5.33 -10.03 3.29
N VAL A 291 4.21 -10.48 2.73
CA VAL A 291 4.02 -10.62 1.27
C VAL A 291 4.10 -9.26 0.59
N GLN A 292 3.46 -8.25 1.16
CA GLN A 292 3.51 -6.86 0.67
C GLN A 292 4.94 -6.31 0.69
N SER A 293 5.68 -6.58 1.76
CA SER A 293 7.07 -6.14 1.90
C SER A 293 8.01 -6.84 0.90
N LEU A 294 7.82 -8.15 0.67
CA LEU A 294 8.53 -8.92 -0.36
C LEU A 294 8.22 -8.39 -1.77
N ALA A 295 6.97 -8.07 -2.02
CA ALA A 295 6.53 -7.51 -3.30
C ALA A 295 7.15 -6.13 -3.58
N ALA A 296 7.27 -5.27 -2.58
CA ALA A 296 7.97 -4.00 -2.72
C ALA A 296 9.48 -4.21 -2.97
N ALA A 297 10.08 -5.19 -2.30
CA ALA A 297 11.49 -5.54 -2.50
C ALA A 297 11.76 -6.05 -3.92
N VAL A 298 10.88 -6.88 -4.46
CA VAL A 298 11.05 -7.42 -5.83
C VAL A 298 10.88 -6.35 -6.90
N ILE A 299 10.05 -5.32 -6.70
CA ILE A 299 9.95 -4.17 -7.62
C ILE A 299 11.32 -3.51 -7.78
N SER A 300 11.97 -3.16 -6.68
CA SER A 300 13.28 -2.50 -6.68
C SER A 300 14.38 -3.41 -7.22
N PHE A 301 14.38 -4.68 -6.81
CA PHE A 301 15.35 -5.67 -7.28
C PHE A 301 15.24 -5.90 -8.79
N VAL A 302 14.05 -6.15 -9.30
CA VAL A 302 13.80 -6.35 -10.73
C VAL A 302 14.13 -5.08 -11.50
N GLY A 303 13.69 -3.91 -11.04
CA GLY A 303 13.99 -2.64 -11.68
C GLY A 303 15.49 -2.42 -11.88
N GLN A 304 16.29 -2.59 -10.82
CA GLN A 304 17.75 -2.43 -10.92
C GLN A 304 18.38 -3.46 -11.87
N ASN A 305 17.98 -4.72 -11.81
CA ASN A 305 18.56 -5.75 -12.67
C ASN A 305 18.10 -5.63 -14.14
N MET A 306 16.89 -5.13 -14.40
CA MET A 306 16.45 -4.75 -15.76
C MET A 306 17.30 -3.60 -16.31
N GLY A 307 17.55 -2.58 -15.49
CA GLY A 307 18.41 -1.45 -15.87
C GLY A 307 19.84 -1.85 -16.19
N ALA A 308 20.35 -2.89 -15.52
CA ALA A 308 21.68 -3.49 -15.77
C ALA A 308 21.67 -4.57 -16.86
N SER A 309 20.53 -4.81 -17.54
CA SER A 309 20.36 -5.88 -18.55
C SER A 309 20.68 -7.30 -18.02
N ARG A 310 20.41 -7.55 -16.72
CA ARG A 310 20.70 -8.81 -16.03
C ARG A 310 19.43 -9.66 -15.86
N GLU A 311 18.86 -10.12 -16.98
CA GLU A 311 17.63 -10.95 -16.93
C GLU A 311 17.78 -12.27 -16.16
N ASP A 312 18.99 -12.85 -16.19
CA ASP A 312 19.36 -14.03 -15.41
C ASP A 312 19.04 -13.81 -13.92
N ARG A 313 19.47 -12.65 -13.40
CA ARG A 313 19.25 -12.27 -12.00
C ARG A 313 17.80 -11.93 -11.71
N VAL A 314 17.10 -11.32 -12.67
CA VAL A 314 15.65 -11.06 -12.53
C VAL A 314 14.92 -12.37 -12.27
N ARG A 315 15.13 -13.40 -13.11
CA ARG A 315 14.48 -14.70 -12.93
C ARG A 315 14.84 -15.36 -11.59
N GLN A 316 16.13 -15.29 -11.20
CA GLN A 316 16.59 -15.83 -9.93
C GLN A 316 15.96 -15.11 -8.75
N GLY A 317 15.91 -13.76 -8.76
CA GLY A 317 15.31 -12.97 -7.70
C GLY A 317 13.81 -13.18 -7.57
N VAL A 318 13.10 -13.23 -8.69
CA VAL A 318 11.65 -13.51 -8.69
C VAL A 318 11.37 -14.91 -8.14
N ARG A 319 12.11 -15.94 -8.55
CA ARG A 319 11.97 -17.29 -8.01
C ARG A 319 12.19 -17.33 -6.50
N ILE A 320 13.26 -16.69 -6.01
CA ILE A 320 13.56 -16.58 -4.58
C ILE A 320 12.42 -15.89 -3.84
N THR A 321 11.93 -14.74 -4.35
CA THR A 321 10.85 -13.98 -3.70
C THR A 321 9.55 -14.77 -3.67
N VAL A 322 9.18 -15.45 -4.75
CA VAL A 322 8.00 -16.34 -4.81
C VAL A 322 8.16 -17.45 -3.78
N THR A 323 9.32 -18.11 -3.71
CA THR A 323 9.58 -19.18 -2.72
C THR A 323 9.43 -18.65 -1.29
N MET A 324 10.02 -17.49 -0.96
CA MET A 324 9.89 -16.88 0.37
C MET A 324 8.43 -16.54 0.70
N ALA A 325 7.68 -16.00 -0.26
CA ALA A 325 6.26 -15.67 -0.08
C ALA A 325 5.39 -16.92 0.10
N VAL A 326 5.64 -17.97 -0.67
CA VAL A 326 4.95 -19.28 -0.55
C VAL A 326 5.24 -19.92 0.81
N VAL A 327 6.50 -20.00 1.21
CA VAL A 327 6.88 -20.57 2.52
C VAL A 327 6.18 -19.79 3.65
N TRP A 328 6.25 -18.46 3.59
CA TRP A 328 5.59 -17.63 4.59
C TRP A 328 4.07 -17.86 4.62
N THR A 329 3.41 -17.82 3.46
CA THR A 329 1.95 -17.95 3.41
C THR A 329 1.46 -19.34 3.79
N VAL A 330 2.19 -20.41 3.47
CA VAL A 330 1.85 -21.76 3.91
C VAL A 330 1.94 -21.87 5.42
N LEU A 331 3.05 -21.38 6.01
CA LEU A 331 3.25 -21.43 7.47
C LEU A 331 2.24 -20.56 8.22
N SER A 332 2.04 -19.31 7.76
CA SER A 332 1.09 -18.39 8.40
C SER A 332 -0.36 -18.85 8.22
N SER A 333 -0.74 -19.38 7.06
CA SER A 333 -2.08 -19.95 6.83
C SER A 333 -2.33 -21.16 7.72
N ALA A 334 -1.38 -22.10 7.82
CA ALA A 334 -1.50 -23.26 8.70
C ALA A 334 -1.66 -22.82 10.16
N PHE A 335 -0.84 -21.87 10.61
CA PHE A 335 -0.88 -21.32 11.96
C PHE A 335 -2.22 -20.63 12.26
N VAL A 336 -2.67 -19.74 11.37
CA VAL A 336 -3.90 -18.97 11.55
C VAL A 336 -5.14 -19.88 11.47
N VAL A 337 -5.17 -20.86 10.57
CA VAL A 337 -6.28 -21.84 10.49
C VAL A 337 -6.34 -22.69 11.74
N TRP A 338 -5.20 -23.19 12.22
CA TRP A 338 -5.11 -24.01 13.43
C TRP A 338 -5.56 -23.24 14.68
N LEU A 339 -5.16 -21.97 14.79
CA LEU A 339 -5.51 -21.09 15.92
C LEU A 339 -6.69 -20.15 15.63
N SER A 340 -7.51 -20.42 14.61
CA SER A 340 -8.58 -19.50 14.18
C SER A 340 -9.56 -19.15 15.31
N VAL A 341 -9.96 -20.12 16.13
CA VAL A 341 -10.85 -19.87 17.28
C VAL A 341 -10.15 -19.13 18.43
N PRO A 342 -8.97 -19.54 18.93
CA PRO A 342 -8.23 -18.78 19.94
C PRO A 342 -7.92 -17.34 19.53
N LEU A 343 -7.45 -17.14 18.30
CA LEU A 343 -7.14 -15.80 17.78
C LEU A 343 -8.38 -14.91 17.70
N SER A 344 -9.52 -15.46 17.27
CA SER A 344 -10.78 -14.73 17.22
C SER A 344 -11.30 -14.33 18.61
N ARG A 345 -11.06 -15.16 19.64
CA ARG A 345 -11.43 -14.87 21.04
C ARG A 345 -10.69 -13.64 21.62
N ILE A 346 -9.53 -13.32 21.12
CA ILE A 346 -8.78 -12.12 21.55
C ILE A 346 -9.58 -10.83 21.22
N PHE A 347 -10.38 -10.87 20.15
CA PHE A 347 -11.09 -9.69 19.64
C PHE A 347 -12.55 -9.60 20.09
N SER A 348 -13.18 -10.74 20.43
CA SER A 348 -14.58 -10.76 20.83
C SER A 348 -14.87 -11.96 21.73
N PRO A 349 -15.66 -11.77 22.83
CA PRO A 349 -16.16 -12.86 23.65
C PRO A 349 -17.41 -13.53 23.05
N ASP A 350 -18.07 -12.94 22.05
CA ASP A 350 -19.31 -13.44 21.47
C ASP A 350 -19.05 -14.71 20.63
N PRO A 351 -19.67 -15.86 20.99
CA PRO A 351 -19.51 -17.11 20.25
C PRO A 351 -19.90 -17.03 18.78
N ALA A 352 -20.89 -16.22 18.41
CA ALA A 352 -21.33 -16.06 17.03
C ALA A 352 -20.28 -15.29 16.20
N VAL A 353 -19.65 -14.26 16.77
CA VAL A 353 -18.56 -13.51 16.15
C VAL A 353 -17.32 -14.39 15.98
N ILE A 354 -16.98 -15.18 17.01
CA ILE A 354 -15.84 -16.12 16.98
C ILE A 354 -16.06 -17.16 15.87
N ALA A 355 -17.24 -17.75 15.80
CA ALA A 355 -17.55 -18.76 14.77
C ALA A 355 -17.47 -18.18 13.36
N ALA A 356 -18.04 -17.00 13.13
CA ALA A 356 -17.98 -16.32 11.83
C ALA A 356 -16.55 -15.96 11.42
N SER A 357 -15.74 -15.44 12.36
CA SER A 357 -14.32 -15.12 12.12
C SER A 357 -13.48 -16.37 11.82
N ALA A 358 -13.65 -17.43 12.63
CA ALA A 358 -12.95 -18.69 12.40
C ALA A 358 -13.29 -19.29 11.02
N ARG A 359 -14.57 -19.23 10.63
CA ARG A 359 -15.03 -19.70 9.32
C ARG A 359 -14.40 -18.91 8.17
N TYR A 360 -14.37 -17.57 8.28
CA TYR A 360 -13.67 -16.72 7.33
C TYR A 360 -12.21 -17.18 7.15
N LEU A 361 -11.48 -17.31 8.25
CA LEU A 361 -10.06 -17.69 8.22
C LEU A 361 -9.84 -19.09 7.62
N GLN A 362 -10.66 -20.07 8.00
CA GLN A 362 -10.60 -21.44 7.47
C GLN A 362 -10.87 -21.51 5.97
N CYS A 363 -11.68 -20.62 5.40
CA CYS A 363 -11.99 -20.61 3.98
C CYS A 363 -10.99 -19.76 3.16
N VAL A 364 -10.54 -18.61 3.69
CA VAL A 364 -9.74 -17.64 2.94
C VAL A 364 -8.24 -17.95 3.02
N MET A 365 -7.75 -18.44 4.16
CA MET A 365 -6.31 -18.66 4.36
C MET A 365 -5.71 -19.79 3.49
N PRO A 366 -6.36 -20.94 3.26
CA PRO A 366 -5.75 -22.01 2.45
C PRO A 366 -5.41 -21.58 1.02
N PRO A 367 -6.27 -20.89 0.24
CA PRO A 367 -5.91 -20.40 -1.09
C PRO A 367 -5.00 -19.17 -1.09
N TYR A 368 -4.59 -18.65 0.05
CA TYR A 368 -3.77 -17.44 0.17
C TYR A 368 -2.41 -17.55 -0.52
N VAL A 369 -1.88 -18.76 -0.65
CA VAL A 369 -0.66 -19.04 -1.41
C VAL A 369 -0.77 -18.59 -2.87
N LEU A 370 -1.95 -18.73 -3.48
CA LEU A 370 -2.21 -18.27 -4.86
C LEU A 370 -2.15 -16.74 -4.94
N PHE A 371 -2.69 -16.08 -3.92
CA PHE A 371 -2.62 -14.62 -3.81
C PHE A 371 -1.18 -14.13 -3.64
N ALA A 372 -0.38 -14.80 -2.84
CA ALA A 372 1.03 -14.44 -2.65
C ALA A 372 1.84 -14.57 -3.95
N ILE A 373 1.67 -15.68 -4.70
CA ILE A 373 2.32 -15.87 -6.00
C ILE A 373 1.90 -14.78 -6.98
N LEU A 374 0.59 -14.55 -7.11
CA LEU A 374 0.00 -13.50 -7.93
C LEU A 374 0.63 -12.13 -7.61
N PHE A 375 0.68 -11.78 -6.32
CA PHE A 375 1.10 -10.46 -5.86
C PHE A 375 2.58 -10.22 -6.14
N VAL A 376 3.44 -11.21 -5.90
CA VAL A 376 4.89 -11.15 -6.19
C VAL A 376 5.15 -11.08 -7.69
N LEU A 377 4.48 -11.91 -8.52
CA LEU A 377 4.67 -11.89 -9.98
C LEU A 377 4.20 -10.57 -10.60
N ASN A 378 3.06 -10.05 -10.17
CA ASN A 378 2.58 -8.74 -10.62
C ASN A 378 3.56 -7.61 -10.24
N SER A 379 4.14 -7.67 -9.05
CA SER A 379 5.14 -6.71 -8.60
C SER A 379 6.46 -6.83 -9.37
N ALA A 380 6.88 -8.04 -9.72
CA ALA A 380 8.04 -8.27 -10.59
C ALA A 380 7.82 -7.70 -12.00
N MET A 381 6.64 -7.92 -12.58
CA MET A 381 6.29 -7.35 -13.89
C MET A 381 6.28 -5.81 -13.86
N ARG A 382 5.75 -5.20 -12.78
CA ARG A 382 5.83 -3.74 -12.58
C ARG A 382 7.29 -3.27 -12.53
N GLY A 383 8.16 -3.96 -11.78
CA GLY A 383 9.59 -3.65 -11.71
C GLY A 383 10.27 -3.69 -13.08
N ALA A 384 9.79 -4.55 -13.98
CA ALA A 384 10.24 -4.60 -15.37
C ALA A 384 9.61 -3.52 -16.28
N GLY A 385 8.65 -2.72 -15.77
CA GLY A 385 7.95 -1.68 -16.53
C GLY A 385 6.61 -2.10 -17.12
N ASP A 386 6.15 -3.34 -16.89
CA ASP A 386 4.85 -3.82 -17.32
C ASP A 386 3.82 -3.69 -16.18
N SER A 387 3.15 -2.56 -16.09
CA SER A 387 2.12 -2.28 -15.08
C SER A 387 0.69 -2.45 -15.59
N LEU A 388 0.50 -2.35 -16.91
CA LEU A 388 -0.84 -2.41 -17.50
C LEU A 388 -1.44 -3.82 -17.38
N TYR A 389 -0.64 -4.85 -17.67
CA TYR A 389 -1.10 -6.23 -17.58
C TYR A 389 -1.48 -6.63 -16.15
N PRO A 390 -0.65 -6.41 -15.11
CA PRO A 390 -1.02 -6.63 -13.72
C PRO A 390 -2.32 -5.92 -13.30
N MET A 391 -2.52 -4.66 -13.74
CA MET A 391 -3.75 -3.93 -13.46
C MET A 391 -4.96 -4.64 -14.08
N VAL A 392 -4.92 -4.91 -15.39
CA VAL A 392 -6.04 -5.56 -16.11
C VAL A 392 -6.35 -6.93 -15.52
N ASN A 393 -5.32 -7.74 -15.24
CA ASN A 393 -5.49 -9.06 -14.64
C ASN A 393 -6.18 -8.99 -13.26
N VAL A 394 -5.72 -8.11 -12.37
CA VAL A 394 -6.32 -7.97 -11.03
C VAL A 394 -7.74 -7.42 -11.11
N VAL A 395 -7.98 -6.41 -11.94
CA VAL A 395 -9.33 -5.85 -12.13
C VAL A 395 -10.29 -6.91 -12.68
N ALA A 396 -9.89 -7.64 -13.72
CA ALA A 396 -10.72 -8.68 -14.31
C ALA A 396 -11.01 -9.83 -13.32
N SER A 397 -9.98 -10.33 -12.64
CA SER A 397 -10.10 -11.54 -11.81
C SER A 397 -10.61 -11.25 -10.41
N VAL A 398 -10.16 -10.15 -9.78
CA VAL A 398 -10.50 -9.84 -8.38
C VAL A 398 -11.77 -9.00 -8.28
N ILE A 399 -12.10 -8.20 -9.28
CA ILE A 399 -13.29 -7.35 -9.23
C ILE A 399 -14.39 -7.93 -10.12
N LEU A 400 -14.16 -8.04 -11.43
CA LEU A 400 -15.20 -8.45 -12.38
C LEU A 400 -15.59 -9.93 -12.26
N LEU A 401 -14.68 -10.80 -11.85
CA LEU A 401 -14.99 -12.21 -11.62
C LEU A 401 -15.40 -12.47 -10.15
N ARG A 402 -14.53 -12.13 -9.19
CA ARG A 402 -14.72 -12.48 -7.77
C ARG A 402 -15.99 -11.86 -7.17
N VAL A 403 -16.27 -10.57 -7.41
CA VAL A 403 -17.42 -9.90 -6.79
C VAL A 403 -18.75 -10.50 -7.26
N PRO A 404 -19.04 -10.70 -8.56
CA PRO A 404 -20.26 -11.39 -8.99
C PRO A 404 -20.35 -12.82 -8.47
N PHE A 405 -19.24 -13.60 -8.49
CA PHE A 405 -19.22 -14.95 -7.92
C PHE A 405 -19.50 -14.97 -6.42
N LEU A 406 -19.05 -13.99 -5.68
CA LEU A 406 -19.35 -13.84 -4.26
C LEU A 406 -20.87 -13.74 -4.04
N TYR A 407 -21.56 -12.89 -4.78
CA TYR A 407 -23.02 -12.75 -4.69
C TYR A 407 -23.73 -14.03 -5.13
N LEU A 408 -23.28 -14.67 -6.21
CA LEU A 408 -23.83 -15.93 -6.72
C LEU A 408 -23.72 -17.04 -5.67
N LEU A 409 -22.51 -17.27 -5.14
CA LEU A 409 -22.25 -18.32 -4.15
C LEU A 409 -22.99 -18.06 -2.85
N ALA A 410 -23.00 -16.83 -2.38
CA ALA A 410 -23.72 -16.43 -1.16
C ALA A 410 -25.23 -16.67 -1.27
N ASN A 411 -25.82 -16.35 -2.42
CA ASN A 411 -27.26 -16.53 -2.64
C ASN A 411 -27.66 -17.99 -2.87
N ARG A 412 -26.76 -18.82 -3.43
CA ARG A 412 -27.05 -20.21 -3.78
C ARG A 412 -26.73 -21.21 -2.66
N PHE A 413 -25.64 -20.98 -1.94
CA PHE A 413 -25.07 -21.94 -0.98
C PHE A 413 -24.93 -21.39 0.45
N GLY A 414 -25.42 -20.17 0.69
CA GLY A 414 -25.39 -19.54 2.00
C GLY A 414 -24.17 -18.63 2.24
N PRO A 415 -24.15 -17.93 3.39
CA PRO A 415 -23.21 -16.84 3.64
C PRO A 415 -21.73 -17.28 3.60
N ASP A 416 -21.41 -18.45 4.13
CA ASP A 416 -20.03 -18.94 4.18
C ASP A 416 -19.44 -19.25 2.79
N ALA A 417 -20.29 -19.66 1.85
CA ALA A 417 -19.85 -20.00 0.49
C ALA A 417 -19.30 -18.78 -0.27
N MET A 418 -19.62 -17.55 0.15
CA MET A 418 -19.07 -16.36 -0.46
C MET A 418 -17.55 -16.30 -0.35
N TYR A 419 -16.94 -16.91 0.68
CA TYR A 419 -15.50 -16.92 0.87
C TYR A 419 -14.76 -17.75 -0.18
N TRP A 420 -15.40 -18.73 -0.83
CA TRP A 420 -14.80 -19.50 -1.92
C TRP A 420 -14.48 -18.63 -3.14
N SER A 421 -15.20 -17.51 -3.31
CA SER A 421 -14.92 -16.54 -4.38
C SER A 421 -13.50 -15.97 -4.33
N TYR A 422 -12.88 -15.91 -3.13
CA TYR A 422 -11.49 -15.48 -2.97
C TYR A 422 -10.54 -16.46 -3.67
N GLY A 423 -10.68 -17.75 -3.38
CA GLY A 423 -9.87 -18.80 -4.00
C GLY A 423 -10.02 -18.85 -5.51
N ILE A 424 -11.27 -18.76 -6.01
CA ILE A 424 -11.56 -18.76 -7.46
C ILE A 424 -10.91 -17.55 -8.14
N GLY A 425 -11.12 -16.35 -7.62
CA GLY A 425 -10.53 -15.12 -8.18
C GLY A 425 -9.01 -15.15 -8.18
N TRP A 426 -8.40 -15.60 -7.08
CA TRP A 426 -6.94 -15.72 -6.98
C TRP A 426 -6.37 -16.82 -7.86
N ALA A 427 -7.06 -17.94 -8.04
CA ALA A 427 -6.61 -19.02 -8.92
C ALA A 427 -6.54 -18.55 -10.37
N VAL A 428 -7.60 -17.89 -10.86
CA VAL A 428 -7.63 -17.35 -12.22
C VAL A 428 -6.55 -16.28 -12.40
N ALA A 429 -6.48 -15.32 -11.49
CA ALA A 429 -5.48 -14.24 -11.55
C ALA A 429 -4.03 -14.78 -11.48
N CYS A 430 -3.78 -15.78 -10.62
CA CYS A 430 -2.48 -16.43 -10.49
C CYS A 430 -2.09 -17.17 -11.78
N ALA A 431 -3.00 -17.96 -12.32
CA ALA A 431 -2.75 -18.70 -13.58
C ALA A 431 -2.41 -17.76 -14.73
N LEU A 432 -3.16 -16.66 -14.88
CA LEU A 432 -2.90 -15.64 -15.88
C LEU A 432 -1.55 -14.93 -15.66
N SER A 433 -1.19 -14.60 -14.41
CA SER A 433 0.12 -13.99 -14.11
C SER A 433 1.28 -14.92 -14.36
N VAL A 434 1.15 -16.20 -13.98
CA VAL A 434 2.16 -17.24 -14.27
C VAL A 434 2.34 -17.40 -15.77
N TYR A 435 1.24 -17.50 -16.53
CA TYR A 435 1.29 -17.61 -17.99
C TYR A 435 2.00 -16.40 -18.64
N HIS A 436 1.61 -15.18 -18.28
CA HIS A 436 2.22 -13.97 -18.85
C HIS A 436 3.71 -13.84 -18.50
N TYR A 437 4.06 -14.15 -17.26
CA TYR A 437 5.45 -14.14 -16.80
C TYR A 437 6.28 -15.21 -17.52
N ALA A 438 5.81 -16.45 -17.61
CA ALA A 438 6.48 -17.56 -18.28
C ALA A 438 6.65 -17.31 -19.77
N ALA A 439 5.64 -16.74 -20.44
CA ALA A 439 5.68 -16.35 -21.84
C ALA A 439 6.69 -15.22 -22.13
N GLY A 440 7.26 -14.60 -21.10
CA GLY A 440 8.29 -13.56 -21.25
C GLY A 440 7.79 -12.25 -21.84
N LYS A 441 6.48 -12.00 -21.90
CA LYS A 441 5.87 -10.80 -22.51
C LYS A 441 6.21 -9.50 -21.78
N TRP A 442 6.67 -9.58 -20.54
CA TRP A 442 7.12 -8.44 -19.72
C TRP A 442 8.50 -7.87 -20.13
N ARG A 443 9.34 -8.66 -20.86
CA ARG A 443 10.73 -8.31 -21.19
C ARG A 443 10.85 -7.12 -22.13
N GLY A 444 9.96 -7.01 -23.11
CA GLY A 444 9.99 -5.96 -24.13
C GLY A 444 9.44 -4.61 -23.66
N LYS A 445 9.11 -4.45 -22.38
CA LYS A 445 8.53 -3.20 -21.84
C LYS A 445 9.60 -2.20 -21.37
N TYR A 446 10.79 -2.67 -21.02
CA TYR A 446 11.93 -1.80 -20.75
C TYR A 446 12.55 -1.32 -22.07
N ARG A 447 12.62 0.00 -22.26
CA ARG A 447 13.32 0.62 -23.39
C ARG A 447 14.66 1.17 -22.89
N SER A 448 15.75 0.58 -23.38
CA SER A 448 17.12 1.08 -23.16
C SER A 448 17.42 2.22 -24.15
N GLU A 449 16.79 3.38 -24.01
CA GLU A 449 17.23 4.59 -24.73
C GLU A 449 18.36 5.30 -23.97
#